data_9fb4ca6a265b404485f11776e8843dec
#
_entry.id   9fb4ca6a265b404485f11776e8843dec
#
_cell.length_a   1.000
_cell.length_b   1.000
_cell.length_c   1.000
_cell.angle_alpha   90.00
_cell.angle_beta   90.00
_cell.angle_gamma   90.00
#
_symmetry.space_group_name_H-M   'P 1'
#
loop_
_entity.id
_entity.type
_entity.pdbx_description
1 polymer ?
#
loop_
_entity_poly.entity_id
_entity_poly.type
_entity_poly.pdbx_seq_one_letter_code
_entity_poly.pdbx_strand_id
1 'polypeptide(L)'
;MLLALAAVPASAAQVLRPFDDPRDPPTWRPLTDAEQALHELGLTVFNTSWRPAGAARAERIDGLGPVFNAASCDACHNNGARARTAVEPGLIPVSMVVQLSGPDGKAADPSYGHVLNTAAIDGFQPEAQIRLSHVERPGRYPDGRPWSLRVPTYRFDELRLGPLRSDTVIKPRLAPALFGSGLLDAVPAAADDGAAGRFGWQGNVSSLAAQTGQAFAQDMGLTSADLAQDDCGAADALCRAAESGGEPEVSNELLAAVMAYQRLLAVPASPPLERPLEKAGLALFERHGCASCHRSNLPVSGIEGLSGIAPYTDLRRHDLGPGLADRSVSGEIQRSRWRTAPLWGLGYAVRRPPYALLHDGRARSIEEAVLWHDGEAASARRRFERSSAKERQSLLDWLSAR
;
A
#
# COMPACT_ATOMS: atom_id res chain seq x y z
N MET A 1 17.68 7.72 -35.99
CA MET A 1 17.55 6.59 -35.07
C MET A 1 16.09 6.55 -34.63
N LEU A 2 15.27 5.69 -35.26
CA LEU A 2 13.85 5.55 -34.91
C LEU A 2 13.75 4.95 -33.50
N LEU A 3 13.31 5.76 -32.54
CA LEU A 3 12.91 5.28 -31.24
C LEU A 3 11.66 4.40 -31.42
N ALA A 4 11.84 3.10 -31.25
CA ALA A 4 10.73 2.17 -31.17
C ALA A 4 9.88 2.59 -29.95
N LEU A 5 8.67 3.07 -30.23
CA LEU A 5 7.63 3.17 -29.20
C LEU A 5 7.51 1.80 -28.56
N ALA A 6 7.87 1.70 -27.27
CA ALA A 6 7.62 0.49 -26.50
C ALA A 6 6.10 0.35 -26.38
N ALA A 7 5.51 -0.33 -27.36
CA ALA A 7 4.14 -0.78 -27.26
C ALA A 7 4.02 -1.65 -26.01
N VAL A 8 3.02 -1.39 -25.19
CA VAL A 8 2.65 -2.32 -24.11
C VAL A 8 2.50 -3.69 -24.78
N PRO A 9 3.25 -4.71 -24.36
CA PRO A 9 3.13 -6.02 -24.98
C PRO A 9 1.67 -6.47 -24.91
N ALA A 10 1.18 -7.10 -25.97
CA ALA A 10 -0.21 -7.56 -26.07
C ALA A 10 -0.62 -8.41 -24.85
N SER A 11 0.31 -9.15 -24.26
CA SER A 11 0.15 -9.90 -23.00
C SER A 11 -0.16 -9.00 -21.79
N ALA A 12 0.42 -7.80 -21.72
CA ALA A 12 0.20 -6.91 -20.56
C ALA A 12 -1.19 -6.25 -20.56
N ALA A 13 -1.82 -6.10 -21.72
CA ALA A 13 -3.19 -5.63 -21.84
C ALA A 13 -4.23 -6.66 -21.33
N GLN A 14 -3.86 -7.94 -21.29
CA GLN A 14 -4.76 -9.04 -20.89
C GLN A 14 -5.17 -8.99 -19.42
N VAL A 15 -4.42 -8.30 -18.58
CA VAL A 15 -4.70 -8.22 -17.13
C VAL A 15 -5.54 -7.00 -16.74
N LEU A 16 -5.80 -6.10 -17.68
CA LEU A 16 -6.62 -4.91 -17.46
C LEU A 16 -8.09 -5.23 -17.66
N ARG A 17 -8.93 -4.84 -16.73
CA ARG A 17 -10.40 -5.02 -16.81
C ARG A 17 -11.12 -3.73 -16.42
N PRO A 18 -12.28 -3.43 -17.03
CA PRO A 18 -13.19 -2.43 -16.47
C PRO A 18 -13.63 -2.83 -15.06
N PHE A 19 -13.62 -1.90 -14.14
CA PHE A 19 -14.21 -2.06 -12.81
C PHE A 19 -15.54 -1.29 -12.79
N ASP A 20 -16.58 -1.91 -13.31
CA ASP A 20 -17.90 -1.29 -13.44
C ASP A 20 -18.63 -1.25 -12.09
N ASP A 21 -18.59 -2.34 -11.32
CA ASP A 21 -18.99 -2.37 -9.91
C ASP A 21 -17.77 -2.54 -9.00
N PRO A 22 -17.43 -1.56 -8.19
CA PRO A 22 -16.31 -1.69 -7.25
C PRO A 22 -16.50 -2.79 -6.21
N ARG A 23 -17.74 -3.21 -5.92
CA ARG A 23 -18.04 -4.27 -4.92
C ARG A 23 -17.83 -5.67 -5.47
N ASP A 24 -17.70 -5.80 -6.79
CA ASP A 24 -17.43 -7.04 -7.49
C ASP A 24 -16.23 -6.83 -8.44
N PRO A 25 -15.01 -6.71 -7.90
CA PRO A 25 -13.83 -6.47 -8.72
C PRO A 25 -13.53 -7.70 -9.58
N PRO A 26 -13.35 -7.53 -10.90
CA PRO A 26 -13.17 -8.62 -11.83
C PRO A 26 -11.84 -9.34 -11.62
N THR A 27 -11.81 -10.61 -12.04
CA THR A 27 -10.56 -11.37 -12.16
C THR A 27 -9.83 -11.06 -13.47
N TRP A 28 -8.49 -11.11 -13.46
CA TRP A 28 -7.70 -10.80 -14.65
C TRP A 28 -7.79 -11.90 -15.74
N ARG A 29 -8.24 -13.12 -15.41
CA ARG A 29 -8.51 -14.23 -16.32
C ARG A 29 -9.78 -15.00 -15.92
N PRO A 30 -10.34 -15.80 -16.83
CA PRO A 30 -11.40 -16.77 -16.47
C PRO A 30 -10.90 -17.75 -15.40
N LEU A 31 -11.80 -18.22 -14.58
CA LEU A 31 -11.55 -19.17 -13.49
C LEU A 31 -12.19 -20.54 -13.81
N THR A 32 -11.58 -21.59 -13.30
CA THR A 32 -12.25 -22.89 -13.17
C THR A 32 -13.27 -22.85 -12.03
N ASP A 33 -14.20 -23.79 -11.97
CA ASP A 33 -15.21 -23.85 -10.91
C ASP A 33 -14.57 -23.92 -9.51
N ALA A 34 -13.48 -24.66 -9.35
CA ALA A 34 -12.75 -24.75 -8.09
C ALA A 34 -12.07 -23.43 -7.69
N GLU A 35 -11.48 -22.72 -8.65
CA GLU A 35 -10.90 -21.40 -8.41
C GLU A 35 -11.98 -20.38 -8.11
N GLN A 36 -13.12 -20.45 -8.78
CA GLN A 36 -14.26 -19.57 -8.53
C GLN A 36 -14.76 -19.73 -7.10
N ALA A 37 -14.99 -20.96 -6.64
CA ALA A 37 -15.43 -21.23 -5.27
C ALA A 37 -14.44 -20.70 -4.22
N LEU A 38 -13.14 -20.90 -4.45
CA LEU A 38 -12.10 -20.42 -3.53
C LEU A 38 -11.98 -18.87 -3.55
N HIS A 39 -12.13 -18.25 -4.71
CA HIS A 39 -12.14 -16.81 -4.87
C HIS A 39 -13.35 -16.17 -4.17
N GLU A 40 -14.55 -16.74 -4.31
CA GLU A 40 -15.77 -16.27 -3.65
C GLU A 40 -15.68 -16.39 -2.13
N LEU A 41 -15.15 -17.51 -1.63
CA LEU A 41 -14.83 -17.63 -0.20
C LEU A 41 -13.84 -16.54 0.24
N GLY A 42 -12.79 -16.31 -0.53
CA GLY A 42 -11.80 -15.28 -0.25
C GLY A 42 -12.38 -13.87 -0.23
N LEU A 43 -13.24 -13.52 -1.18
CA LEU A 43 -14.00 -12.26 -1.20
C LEU A 43 -14.90 -12.14 0.05
N THR A 44 -15.57 -13.24 0.42
CA THR A 44 -16.40 -13.26 1.63
C THR A 44 -15.59 -12.98 2.87
N VAL A 45 -14.48 -13.68 3.07
CA VAL A 45 -13.58 -13.47 4.24
C VAL A 45 -13.00 -12.07 4.23
N PHE A 46 -12.59 -11.55 3.08
CA PHE A 46 -12.03 -10.20 2.91
C PHE A 46 -13.01 -9.11 3.37
N ASN A 47 -14.29 -9.28 3.07
CA ASN A 47 -15.35 -8.32 3.39
C ASN A 47 -15.96 -8.51 4.78
N THR A 48 -15.78 -9.69 5.38
CA THR A 48 -16.42 -10.00 6.67
C THR A 48 -15.69 -9.29 7.81
N SER A 49 -16.46 -8.64 8.68
CA SER A 49 -15.94 -8.13 9.95
C SER A 49 -15.77 -9.26 10.94
N TRP A 50 -14.52 -9.53 11.32
CA TRP A 50 -14.17 -10.48 12.36
C TRP A 50 -14.70 -10.01 13.72
N ARG A 51 -15.02 -10.95 14.59
CA ARG A 51 -15.59 -10.70 15.91
C ARG A 51 -14.66 -11.21 17.00
N PRO A 52 -14.79 -10.72 18.24
CA PRO A 52 -14.04 -11.27 19.38
C PRO A 52 -14.28 -12.79 19.52
N ALA A 53 -13.32 -13.47 20.14
CA ALA A 53 -13.41 -14.89 20.44
C ALA A 53 -14.72 -15.28 21.13
N GLY A 54 -15.33 -16.39 20.74
CA GLY A 54 -16.58 -16.92 21.31
C GLY A 54 -17.85 -16.17 20.92
N ALA A 55 -17.77 -15.08 20.15
CA ALA A 55 -18.93 -14.28 19.75
C ALA A 55 -19.83 -14.96 18.70
N ALA A 56 -19.29 -15.90 17.91
CA ALA A 56 -20.03 -16.55 16.83
C ALA A 56 -19.53 -17.98 16.56
N ARG A 57 -19.81 -18.92 17.43
CA ARG A 57 -19.47 -20.35 17.23
C ARG A 57 -19.95 -20.96 15.90
N ALA A 58 -20.91 -20.33 15.23
CA ALA A 58 -21.50 -20.84 13.98
C ALA A 58 -20.74 -20.42 12.70
N GLU A 59 -19.97 -19.34 12.72
CA GLU A 59 -19.46 -18.70 11.50
C GLU A 59 -17.95 -18.87 11.25
N ARG A 60 -17.20 -19.48 12.15
CA ARG A 60 -15.72 -19.71 12.05
C ARG A 60 -14.88 -18.45 11.68
N ILE A 61 -15.44 -17.26 11.88
CA ILE A 61 -14.80 -15.97 11.62
C ILE A 61 -14.89 -15.14 12.90
N ASP A 62 -14.27 -15.66 13.93
CA ASP A 62 -14.08 -15.01 15.23
C ASP A 62 -12.60 -15.07 15.65
N GLY A 63 -12.26 -14.47 16.76
CA GLY A 63 -10.90 -14.39 17.26
C GLY A 63 -10.24 -13.02 17.00
N LEU A 64 -11.03 -12.00 16.56
CA LEU A 64 -10.48 -10.63 16.43
C LEU A 64 -9.72 -10.28 17.70
N GLY A 65 -8.46 -9.88 17.54
CA GLY A 65 -7.55 -9.64 18.65
C GLY A 65 -8.03 -8.57 19.63
N PRO A 66 -7.50 -8.56 20.85
CA PRO A 66 -7.94 -7.65 21.91
C PRO A 66 -7.72 -6.18 21.55
N VAL A 67 -6.69 -5.91 20.75
CA VAL A 67 -6.39 -4.61 20.12
C VAL A 67 -6.17 -4.81 18.64
N PHE A 68 -6.63 -3.86 17.82
CA PHE A 68 -6.58 -3.96 16.36
C PHE A 68 -6.71 -2.57 15.71
N ASN A 69 -6.53 -2.48 14.39
CA ASN A 69 -6.77 -1.27 13.62
C ASN A 69 -8.05 -1.35 12.78
N ALA A 70 -8.36 -2.53 12.26
CA ALA A 70 -9.57 -2.77 11.47
C ALA A 70 -10.08 -4.19 11.70
N ALA A 71 -11.41 -4.39 11.66
CA ALA A 71 -12.02 -5.69 11.82
C ALA A 71 -12.22 -6.45 10.50
N SER A 72 -11.90 -5.86 9.35
CA SER A 72 -11.94 -6.50 8.03
C SER A 72 -10.90 -5.91 7.09
N CYS A 73 -10.51 -6.67 6.06
CA CYS A 73 -9.59 -6.18 5.04
C CYS A 73 -10.21 -5.03 4.24
N ASP A 74 -11.53 -5.13 3.91
CA ASP A 74 -12.25 -4.11 3.14
C ASP A 74 -12.33 -2.75 3.86
N ALA A 75 -12.31 -2.72 5.18
CA ALA A 75 -12.31 -1.46 5.94
C ALA A 75 -11.13 -0.54 5.56
N CYS A 76 -9.98 -1.14 5.23
CA CYS A 76 -8.79 -0.41 4.80
C CYS A 76 -8.62 -0.41 3.27
N HIS A 77 -8.89 -1.55 2.61
CA HIS A 77 -8.68 -1.80 1.18
C HIS A 77 -9.99 -1.87 0.41
N ASN A 78 -10.79 -0.81 0.44
CA ASN A 78 -12.14 -0.79 -0.12
C ASN A 78 -12.23 -1.51 -1.48
N ASN A 79 -12.88 -2.69 -1.51
CA ASN A 79 -13.03 -3.55 -2.68
C ASN A 79 -11.68 -3.92 -3.36
N GLY A 80 -10.65 -4.20 -2.59
CA GLY A 80 -9.31 -4.50 -3.09
C GLY A 80 -8.56 -3.31 -3.71
N ALA A 81 -9.13 -2.12 -3.68
CA ALA A 81 -8.52 -0.89 -4.19
C ALA A 81 -7.62 -0.22 -3.13
N ARG A 82 -7.01 0.89 -3.52
CA ARG A 82 -6.36 1.81 -2.59
C ARG A 82 -7.42 2.44 -1.68
N ALA A 83 -7.04 2.73 -0.43
CA ALA A 83 -7.87 3.46 0.52
C ALA A 83 -8.57 4.66 -0.12
N ARG A 84 -9.90 4.70 -0.03
CA ARG A 84 -10.73 5.82 -0.47
C ARG A 84 -10.90 6.81 0.67
N THR A 85 -9.85 7.58 0.92
CA THR A 85 -9.85 8.54 2.01
C THR A 85 -9.11 9.82 1.63
N ALA A 86 -9.56 10.95 2.15
CA ALA A 86 -8.73 12.12 2.29
C ALA A 86 -8.00 12.03 3.63
N VAL A 87 -6.72 12.30 3.62
CA VAL A 87 -5.91 12.33 4.85
C VAL A 87 -5.90 13.76 5.37
N GLU A 88 -6.89 14.09 6.22
CA GLU A 88 -7.12 15.43 6.74
C GLU A 88 -6.71 15.57 8.21
N PRO A 89 -6.50 16.80 8.73
CA PRO A 89 -6.20 17.01 10.14
C PRO A 89 -7.28 16.42 11.06
N GLY A 90 -6.86 15.74 12.12
CA GLY A 90 -7.73 15.08 13.08
C GLY A 90 -7.23 13.68 13.45
N LEU A 91 -8.12 12.79 13.83
CA LEU A 91 -7.78 11.37 13.99
C LEU A 91 -7.42 10.77 12.62
N ILE A 92 -6.42 9.89 12.62
CA ILE A 92 -6.08 9.17 11.39
C ILE A 92 -7.28 8.32 10.93
N PRO A 93 -7.51 8.19 9.60
CA PRO A 93 -8.58 7.32 9.10
C PRO A 93 -8.24 5.85 9.35
N VAL A 94 -9.26 4.99 9.43
CA VAL A 94 -9.10 3.54 9.67
C VAL A 94 -8.19 2.87 8.62
N SER A 95 -8.14 3.40 7.42
CA SER A 95 -7.27 2.92 6.33
C SER A 95 -5.81 3.38 6.43
N MET A 96 -5.45 4.06 7.53
CA MET A 96 -4.08 4.42 7.86
C MET A 96 -3.68 3.77 9.17
N VAL A 97 -2.54 3.10 9.18
CA VAL A 97 -1.93 2.55 10.39
C VAL A 97 -0.58 3.21 10.66
N VAL A 98 -0.12 3.17 11.89
CA VAL A 98 1.24 3.57 12.24
C VAL A 98 2.00 2.33 12.69
N GLN A 99 2.82 1.82 11.76
CA GLN A 99 3.75 0.74 12.08
C GLN A 99 4.91 1.28 12.92
N LEU A 100 5.44 0.42 13.78
CA LEU A 100 6.56 0.69 14.66
C LEU A 100 7.71 -0.25 14.34
N SER A 101 8.93 0.18 14.60
CA SER A 101 10.08 -0.73 14.64
C SER A 101 11.20 -0.16 15.49
N GLY A 102 12.07 -1.04 15.94
CA GLY A 102 13.35 -0.62 16.50
C GLY A 102 14.27 0.06 15.49
N PRO A 103 15.46 0.47 15.92
CA PRO A 103 16.44 1.19 15.10
C PRO A 103 16.93 0.38 13.88
N ASP A 104 16.84 -0.95 13.92
CA ASP A 104 17.16 -1.85 12.80
C ASP A 104 16.09 -1.84 11.69
N GLY A 105 14.90 -1.29 11.98
CA GLY A 105 13.74 -1.24 11.09
C GLY A 105 12.93 -2.52 11.02
N LYS A 106 13.24 -3.53 11.85
CA LYS A 106 12.64 -4.86 11.85
C LYS A 106 12.06 -5.27 13.20
N ALA A 107 12.83 -5.09 14.29
CA ALA A 107 12.39 -5.48 15.61
C ALA A 107 11.11 -4.73 16.00
N ALA A 108 10.20 -5.42 16.69
CA ALA A 108 9.00 -4.82 17.27
C ALA A 108 9.35 -3.79 18.35
N ASP A 109 8.46 -2.83 18.60
CA ASP A 109 8.52 -2.01 19.82
C ASP A 109 8.17 -2.91 21.01
N PRO A 110 8.95 -2.87 22.12
CA PRO A 110 8.73 -3.77 23.25
C PRO A 110 7.37 -3.60 23.93
N SER A 111 6.77 -2.41 23.85
CA SER A 111 5.49 -2.13 24.49
C SER A 111 4.31 -2.37 23.55
N TYR A 112 4.46 -2.05 22.26
CA TYR A 112 3.35 -1.91 21.31
C TYR A 112 3.42 -2.86 20.11
N GLY A 113 4.41 -3.77 20.02
CA GLY A 113 4.52 -4.65 18.86
C GLY A 113 5.01 -3.94 17.59
N HIS A 114 4.52 -4.37 16.44
CA HIS A 114 4.89 -3.81 15.14
C HIS A 114 3.95 -2.71 14.64
N VAL A 115 2.76 -2.60 15.23
CA VAL A 115 1.74 -1.62 14.83
C VAL A 115 1.08 -1.05 16.08
N LEU A 116 0.84 0.24 16.07
CA LEU A 116 0.09 0.91 17.15
C LEU A 116 -1.40 0.77 16.88
N ASN A 117 -2.12 0.05 17.74
CA ASN A 117 -3.52 -0.29 17.56
C ASN A 117 -4.44 0.79 18.10
N THR A 118 -5.38 1.25 17.26
CA THR A 118 -6.28 2.39 17.55
C THR A 118 -7.71 1.96 17.90
N ALA A 119 -7.98 0.68 17.92
CA ALA A 119 -9.25 0.07 18.32
C ALA A 119 -9.01 -1.10 19.28
N ALA A 120 -10.07 -1.50 19.98
CA ALA A 120 -10.04 -2.64 20.90
C ALA A 120 -11.42 -3.31 20.98
N ILE A 121 -11.47 -4.58 21.38
CA ILE A 121 -12.72 -5.27 21.74
C ILE A 121 -13.24 -4.81 23.11
N ASP A 122 -14.47 -5.17 23.43
CA ASP A 122 -15.08 -4.88 24.72
C ASP A 122 -14.21 -5.42 25.87
N GLY A 123 -14.01 -4.61 26.91
CA GLY A 123 -13.16 -4.94 28.05
C GLY A 123 -11.68 -4.57 27.89
N PHE A 124 -11.26 -4.18 26.70
CA PHE A 124 -9.91 -3.66 26.40
C PHE A 124 -9.95 -2.18 26.01
N GLN A 125 -8.79 -1.55 25.99
CA GLN A 125 -8.64 -0.17 25.53
C GLN A 125 -7.67 -0.14 24.35
N PRO A 126 -7.88 0.75 23.36
CA PRO A 126 -6.90 1.00 22.31
C PRO A 126 -5.53 1.33 22.89
N GLU A 127 -4.48 1.07 22.15
CA GLU A 127 -3.12 1.38 22.59
C GLU A 127 -2.81 2.88 22.53
N ALA A 128 -3.44 3.60 21.59
CA ALA A 128 -3.29 5.04 21.45
C ALA A 128 -4.42 5.68 20.65
N GLN A 129 -4.55 7.00 20.79
CA GLN A 129 -5.20 7.85 19.79
C GLN A 129 -4.12 8.54 18.95
N ILE A 130 -4.22 8.45 17.63
CA ILE A 130 -3.25 9.04 16.71
C ILE A 130 -3.89 10.22 15.99
N ARG A 131 -3.33 11.41 16.19
CA ARG A 131 -3.78 12.64 15.52
C ARG A 131 -2.77 13.11 14.50
N LEU A 132 -3.31 13.50 13.35
CA LEU A 132 -2.55 14.07 12.24
C LEU A 132 -2.83 15.56 12.13
N SER A 133 -1.78 16.31 11.85
CA SER A 133 -1.85 17.69 11.39
C SER A 133 -0.89 17.89 10.21
N HIS A 134 -1.06 18.98 9.47
CA HIS A 134 -0.21 19.30 8.34
C HIS A 134 0.32 20.73 8.44
N VAL A 135 1.57 20.91 8.01
CA VAL A 135 2.13 22.23 7.75
C VAL A 135 2.33 22.36 6.25
N GLU A 136 1.83 23.44 5.67
CA GLU A 136 2.01 23.75 4.24
C GLU A 136 3.41 24.27 3.98
N ARG A 137 4.11 23.66 3.04
CA ARG A 137 5.42 24.11 2.54
C ARG A 137 5.23 24.68 1.14
N PRO A 138 5.15 26.01 0.99
CA PRO A 138 4.93 26.64 -0.30
C PRO A 138 6.17 26.63 -1.18
N GLY A 139 5.96 26.64 -2.48
CA GLY A 139 6.97 26.81 -3.49
C GLY A 139 6.41 27.45 -4.76
N ARG A 140 7.27 27.66 -5.76
CA ARG A 140 6.89 28.24 -7.05
C ARG A 140 7.63 27.55 -8.18
N TYR A 141 6.92 27.38 -9.29
CA TYR A 141 7.54 27.04 -10.57
C TYR A 141 8.31 28.22 -11.16
N PRO A 142 9.24 27.99 -12.08
CA PRO A 142 9.95 29.09 -12.77
C PRO A 142 9.02 30.06 -13.50
N ASP A 143 7.83 29.61 -13.92
CA ASP A 143 6.79 30.44 -14.54
C ASP A 143 5.96 31.26 -13.53
N GLY A 144 6.31 31.19 -12.22
CA GLY A 144 5.68 31.94 -11.14
C GLY A 144 4.44 31.26 -10.54
N ARG A 145 3.89 30.19 -11.15
CA ARG A 145 2.74 29.45 -10.59
C ARG A 145 3.10 28.89 -9.23
N PRO A 146 2.30 29.10 -8.17
CA PRO A 146 2.57 28.55 -6.85
C PRO A 146 2.21 27.05 -6.79
N TRP A 147 2.87 26.34 -5.90
CA TRP A 147 2.52 24.99 -5.44
C TRP A 147 2.74 24.89 -3.93
N SER A 148 2.16 23.89 -3.30
CA SER A 148 2.36 23.63 -1.88
C SER A 148 2.44 22.13 -1.62
N LEU A 149 3.24 21.74 -0.63
CA LEU A 149 3.38 20.38 -0.14
C LEU A 149 2.90 20.30 1.30
N ARG A 150 2.05 19.31 1.61
CA ARG A 150 1.63 19.03 2.98
C ARG A 150 2.67 18.20 3.72
N VAL A 151 3.26 18.77 4.75
CA VAL A 151 4.19 18.07 5.66
C VAL A 151 3.39 17.54 6.85
N PRO A 152 3.24 16.21 7.00
CA PRO A 152 2.46 15.64 8.10
C PRO A 152 3.23 15.71 9.43
N THR A 153 2.48 15.87 10.51
CA THR A 153 2.95 15.74 11.89
C THR A 153 1.97 14.86 12.64
N TYR A 154 2.48 13.84 13.29
CA TYR A 154 1.70 12.88 14.07
C TYR A 154 1.87 13.14 15.56
N ARG A 155 0.77 13.14 16.29
CA ARG A 155 0.74 13.20 17.76
C ARG A 155 0.07 11.94 18.28
N PHE A 156 0.68 11.34 19.30
CA PHE A 156 0.22 10.12 19.94
C PHE A 156 -0.33 10.50 21.31
N ASP A 157 -1.66 10.41 21.46
CA ASP A 157 -2.36 10.67 22.71
C ASP A 157 -2.77 9.33 23.34
N GLU A 158 -2.97 9.32 24.65
CA GLU A 158 -3.48 8.17 25.40
C GLU A 158 -2.67 6.87 25.21
N LEU A 159 -1.34 7.01 25.13
CA LEU A 159 -0.44 5.86 25.03
C LEU A 159 -0.57 4.98 26.29
N ARG A 160 -1.30 3.86 26.16
CA ARG A 160 -1.72 3.01 27.28
C ARG A 160 -0.56 2.35 28.04
N LEU A 161 0.51 2.01 27.34
CA LEU A 161 1.70 1.33 27.90
C LEU A 161 2.88 2.28 28.11
N GLY A 162 2.60 3.59 28.19
CA GLY A 162 3.63 4.61 28.39
C GLY A 162 4.22 5.16 27.09
N PRO A 163 5.17 6.07 27.17
CA PRO A 163 5.74 6.75 25.99
C PRO A 163 6.51 5.79 25.08
N LEU A 164 6.43 6.03 23.79
CA LEU A 164 7.29 5.37 22.81
C LEU A 164 8.76 5.67 23.10
N ARG A 165 9.63 4.70 22.86
CA ARG A 165 11.08 4.88 23.03
C ARG A 165 11.62 5.90 22.05
N SER A 166 12.67 6.60 22.41
CA SER A 166 13.29 7.63 21.57
C SER A 166 13.84 7.08 20.23
N ASP A 167 14.23 5.80 20.22
CA ASP A 167 14.77 5.09 19.07
C ASP A 167 13.70 4.32 18.26
N THR A 168 12.45 4.24 18.73
CA THR A 168 11.34 3.66 17.98
C THR A 168 11.09 4.45 16.70
N VAL A 169 11.14 3.78 15.55
CA VAL A 169 10.88 4.37 14.23
C VAL A 169 9.38 4.35 13.95
N ILE A 170 8.82 5.53 13.72
CA ILE A 170 7.41 5.78 13.40
C ILE A 170 7.22 5.65 11.88
N LYS A 171 6.31 4.78 11.46
CA LYS A 171 6.09 4.43 10.06
C LYS A 171 4.60 4.54 9.68
N PRO A 172 4.08 5.74 9.38
CA PRO A 172 2.69 5.90 8.94
C PRO A 172 2.50 5.24 7.57
N ARG A 173 1.42 4.47 7.43
CA ARG A 173 1.11 3.70 6.21
C ARG A 173 -0.35 3.82 5.84
N LEU A 174 -0.60 4.33 4.65
CA LEU A 174 -1.92 4.30 4.02
C LEU A 174 -2.08 2.98 3.25
N ALA A 175 -3.23 2.33 3.40
CA ALA A 175 -3.53 1.06 2.72
C ALA A 175 -3.34 1.17 1.20
N PRO A 176 -2.42 0.39 0.57
CA PRO A 176 -2.19 0.40 -0.86
C PRO A 176 -3.31 -0.34 -1.60
N ALA A 177 -3.33 -0.20 -2.94
CA ALA A 177 -4.17 -1.04 -3.78
C ALA A 177 -3.66 -2.49 -3.77
N LEU A 178 -4.59 -3.44 -3.78
CA LEU A 178 -4.32 -4.89 -3.85
C LEU A 178 -4.46 -5.46 -5.26
N PHE A 179 -5.17 -4.77 -6.17
CA PHE A 179 -5.31 -5.21 -7.55
C PHE A 179 -3.93 -5.41 -8.21
N GLY A 180 -3.81 -6.50 -8.95
CA GLY A 180 -2.55 -6.90 -9.59
C GLY A 180 -1.48 -7.44 -8.63
N SER A 181 -1.73 -7.57 -7.32
CA SER A 181 -0.74 -8.07 -6.36
C SER A 181 -0.25 -9.49 -6.68
N GLY A 182 -1.14 -10.38 -7.13
CA GLY A 182 -0.75 -11.71 -7.59
C GLY A 182 0.14 -11.70 -8.83
N LEU A 183 -0.04 -10.72 -9.70
CA LEU A 183 0.82 -10.53 -10.88
C LEU A 183 2.22 -10.02 -10.46
N LEU A 184 2.29 -9.16 -9.45
CA LEU A 184 3.57 -8.71 -8.88
C LEU A 184 4.28 -9.86 -8.14
N ASP A 185 3.53 -10.76 -7.50
CA ASP A 185 4.08 -11.96 -6.84
C ASP A 185 4.77 -12.89 -7.84
N ALA A 186 4.29 -12.93 -9.09
CA ALA A 186 4.86 -13.71 -10.18
C ALA A 186 6.09 -13.07 -10.87
N VAL A 187 6.47 -11.84 -10.51
CA VAL A 187 7.70 -11.22 -11.02
C VAL A 187 8.91 -11.90 -10.37
N PRO A 188 9.89 -12.39 -11.12
CA PRO A 188 11.13 -12.96 -10.55
C PRO A 188 11.83 -11.96 -9.63
N ALA A 189 12.40 -12.45 -8.52
CA ALA A 189 13.19 -11.60 -7.65
C ALA A 189 14.41 -11.06 -8.41
N ALA A 190 14.64 -9.75 -8.35
CA ALA A 190 15.87 -9.16 -8.85
C ALA A 190 17.04 -9.59 -7.95
N ALA A 191 18.10 -10.12 -8.53
CA ALA A 191 19.22 -10.70 -7.80
C ALA A 191 20.17 -9.66 -7.15
N ASP A 192 19.98 -8.36 -7.46
CA ASP A 192 21.08 -7.40 -7.39
C ASP A 192 20.85 -6.16 -6.50
N ASP A 193 19.68 -6.01 -5.82
CA ASP A 193 19.44 -4.80 -5.02
C ASP A 193 19.34 -5.00 -3.50
N GLY A 194 19.58 -6.22 -3.02
CA GLY A 194 19.47 -6.56 -1.60
C GLY A 194 18.08 -6.35 -1.00
N ALA A 195 17.06 -6.08 -1.84
CA ALA A 195 15.67 -5.99 -1.42
C ALA A 195 15.14 -7.42 -1.28
N ALA A 196 14.80 -7.78 -0.05
CA ALA A 196 14.30 -9.12 0.24
C ALA A 196 12.85 -9.33 -0.26
N GLY A 197 12.16 -8.28 -0.73
CA GLY A 197 10.73 -8.41 -1.00
C GLY A 197 10.15 -7.47 -2.04
N ARG A 198 8.94 -7.81 -2.49
CA ARG A 198 8.13 -7.07 -3.47
C ARG A 198 6.97 -6.34 -2.84
N PHE A 199 6.63 -6.68 -1.59
CA PHE A 199 5.46 -6.18 -0.86
C PHE A 199 5.86 -5.24 0.28
N GLY A 200 4.85 -4.57 0.83
CA GLY A 200 5.07 -3.44 1.72
C GLY A 200 5.57 -2.19 0.98
N TRP A 201 5.37 -1.04 1.57
CA TRP A 201 5.82 0.25 0.99
C TRP A 201 7.34 0.34 0.85
N GLN A 202 8.07 -0.36 1.70
CA GLN A 202 9.55 -0.40 1.68
C GLN A 202 10.12 -1.65 1.00
N GLY A 203 9.29 -2.51 0.38
CA GLY A 203 9.76 -3.73 -0.28
C GLY A 203 10.50 -4.67 0.66
N ASN A 204 9.99 -4.84 1.86
CA ASN A 204 10.60 -5.66 2.92
C ASN A 204 9.89 -7.00 3.15
N VAL A 205 8.82 -7.28 2.40
CA VAL A 205 8.07 -8.54 2.49
C VAL A 205 8.22 -9.31 1.18
N SER A 206 8.59 -10.59 1.27
CA SER A 206 9.06 -11.39 0.13
C SER A 206 7.93 -11.91 -0.77
N SER A 207 6.75 -12.18 -0.21
CA SER A 207 5.63 -12.79 -0.92
C SER A 207 4.29 -12.20 -0.51
N LEU A 208 3.28 -12.42 -1.35
CA LEU A 208 1.90 -12.04 -1.04
C LEU A 208 1.38 -12.80 0.18
N ALA A 209 1.76 -14.09 0.35
CA ALA A 209 1.40 -14.87 1.52
C ALA A 209 1.90 -14.25 2.83
N ALA A 210 3.18 -13.91 2.87
CA ALA A 210 3.77 -13.28 4.04
C ALA A 210 3.13 -11.91 4.34
N GLN A 211 2.82 -11.11 3.29
CA GLN A 211 2.14 -9.82 3.47
C GLN A 211 0.72 -9.98 4.01
N THR A 212 -0.02 -10.99 3.52
CA THR A 212 -1.40 -11.26 3.97
C THR A 212 -1.40 -11.78 5.41
N GLY A 213 -0.51 -12.70 5.75
CA GLY A 213 -0.37 -13.19 7.14
C GLY A 213 0.00 -12.07 8.12
N GLN A 214 0.93 -11.18 7.73
CA GLN A 214 1.26 -10.01 8.55
C GLN A 214 0.08 -9.05 8.75
N ALA A 215 -0.76 -8.85 7.72
CA ALA A 215 -1.95 -8.01 7.86
C ALA A 215 -2.97 -8.62 8.84
N PHE A 216 -3.19 -9.93 8.81
CA PHE A 216 -4.02 -10.59 9.80
C PHE A 216 -3.47 -10.40 11.22
N ALA A 217 -2.18 -10.64 11.43
CA ALA A 217 -1.58 -10.56 12.76
C ALA A 217 -1.45 -9.13 13.28
N GLN A 218 -0.97 -8.20 12.45
CA GLN A 218 -0.61 -6.85 12.90
C GLN A 218 -1.77 -5.86 12.86
N ASP A 219 -2.71 -6.00 11.90
CA ASP A 219 -3.80 -5.05 11.76
C ASP A 219 -5.10 -5.53 12.42
N MET A 220 -5.25 -6.86 12.62
CA MET A 220 -6.46 -7.50 13.15
C MET A 220 -6.21 -8.33 14.43
N GLY A 221 -4.95 -8.57 14.80
CA GLY A 221 -4.59 -9.40 15.95
C GLY A 221 -5.02 -10.87 15.78
N LEU A 222 -4.89 -11.41 14.55
CA LEU A 222 -5.32 -12.77 14.22
C LEU A 222 -4.11 -13.65 13.92
N THR A 223 -3.96 -14.74 14.62
CA THR A 223 -2.90 -15.72 14.41
C THR A 223 -3.11 -16.56 13.16
N SER A 224 -2.01 -17.05 12.58
CA SER A 224 -1.99 -17.99 11.47
C SER A 224 -0.91 -19.04 11.70
N ALA A 225 -0.88 -20.10 10.85
CA ALA A 225 0.13 -21.15 10.99
C ALA A 225 1.58 -20.60 10.92
N ASP A 226 1.82 -19.57 10.11
CA ASP A 226 3.15 -18.93 9.97
C ASP A 226 3.42 -17.86 11.04
N LEU A 227 2.37 -17.32 11.67
CA LEU A 227 2.42 -16.29 12.70
C LEU A 227 1.51 -16.71 13.86
N ALA A 228 2.03 -17.64 14.66
CA ALA A 228 1.31 -18.30 15.75
C ALA A 228 1.17 -17.45 17.03
N GLN A 229 1.60 -16.21 17.01
CA GLN A 229 1.51 -15.29 18.15
C GLN A 229 0.91 -13.97 17.71
N ASP A 230 0.04 -13.41 18.54
CA ASP A 230 -0.48 -12.06 18.36
C ASP A 230 0.64 -11.02 18.38
N ASP A 231 0.44 -9.91 17.70
CA ASP A 231 1.38 -8.79 17.67
C ASP A 231 1.30 -7.93 18.97
N CYS A 232 0.95 -8.56 20.10
CA CYS A 232 0.97 -7.89 21.39
C CYS A 232 2.40 -7.51 21.79
N GLY A 233 2.59 -6.28 22.24
CA GLY A 233 3.86 -5.88 22.83
C GLY A 233 4.28 -6.79 23.98
N ALA A 234 5.58 -7.05 24.13
CA ALA A 234 6.08 -7.94 25.18
C ALA A 234 5.70 -7.46 26.60
N ALA A 235 5.49 -6.16 26.78
CA ALA A 235 5.06 -5.57 28.04
C ALA A 235 3.53 -5.68 28.28
N ASP A 236 2.73 -6.00 27.26
CA ASP A 236 1.27 -6.07 27.38
C ASP A 236 0.79 -7.46 27.79
N ALA A 237 0.83 -7.74 29.09
CA ALA A 237 0.39 -9.01 29.63
C ALA A 237 -1.12 -9.26 29.44
N LEU A 238 -1.95 -8.20 29.43
CA LEU A 238 -3.39 -8.33 29.23
C LEU A 238 -3.72 -8.74 27.79
N CYS A 239 -3.08 -8.10 26.81
CA CYS A 239 -3.21 -8.46 25.39
C CYS A 239 -2.86 -9.94 25.19
N ARG A 240 -1.71 -10.38 25.69
CA ARG A 240 -1.21 -11.76 25.53
C ARG A 240 -2.02 -12.82 26.31
N ALA A 241 -2.83 -12.42 27.26
CA ALA A 241 -3.70 -13.32 28.03
C ALA A 241 -5.16 -13.29 27.55
N ALA A 242 -5.45 -12.59 26.45
CA ALA A 242 -6.80 -12.53 25.89
C ALA A 242 -7.23 -13.91 25.36
N GLU A 243 -8.55 -14.12 25.33
CA GLU A 243 -9.13 -15.35 24.79
C GLU A 243 -8.87 -15.44 23.28
N SER A 244 -8.34 -16.58 22.81
CA SER A 244 -8.14 -16.87 21.39
C SER A 244 -9.39 -17.50 20.77
N GLY A 245 -9.70 -17.16 19.52
CA GLY A 245 -10.76 -17.77 18.72
C GLY A 245 -10.40 -19.14 18.17
N GLY A 246 -9.12 -19.54 18.21
CA GLY A 246 -8.61 -20.79 17.70
C GLY A 246 -7.09 -20.86 17.69
N GLU A 247 -6.54 -22.00 17.33
CA GLU A 247 -5.07 -22.20 17.22
C GLU A 247 -4.71 -22.88 15.88
N PRO A 248 -4.49 -22.10 14.82
CA PRO A 248 -4.61 -20.63 14.70
C PRO A 248 -6.07 -20.16 14.45
N GLU A 249 -6.36 -18.87 14.66
CA GLU A 249 -7.66 -18.26 14.32
C GLU A 249 -7.91 -18.28 12.80
N VAL A 250 -6.90 -17.92 12.01
CA VAL A 250 -6.97 -18.00 10.56
C VAL A 250 -6.49 -19.36 10.09
N SER A 251 -7.43 -20.22 9.73
CA SER A 251 -7.10 -21.53 9.17
C SER A 251 -6.37 -21.40 7.83
N ASN A 252 -5.60 -22.43 7.46
CA ASN A 252 -4.93 -22.48 6.15
C ASN A 252 -5.90 -22.36 4.98
N GLU A 253 -7.14 -22.84 5.14
CA GLU A 253 -8.21 -22.74 4.13
C GLU A 253 -8.64 -21.30 3.95
N LEU A 254 -8.91 -20.56 5.02
CA LEU A 254 -9.28 -19.13 4.97
C LEU A 254 -8.15 -18.28 4.41
N LEU A 255 -6.91 -18.54 4.84
CA LEU A 255 -5.72 -17.83 4.30
C LEU A 255 -5.57 -18.11 2.80
N ALA A 256 -5.69 -19.36 2.36
CA ALA A 256 -5.62 -19.73 0.95
C ALA A 256 -6.74 -19.06 0.13
N ALA A 257 -7.93 -18.96 0.67
CA ALA A 257 -9.06 -18.30 0.02
C ALA A 257 -8.82 -16.78 -0.17
N VAL A 258 -8.38 -16.07 0.88
CA VAL A 258 -8.06 -14.64 0.79
C VAL A 258 -6.91 -14.42 -0.19
N MET A 259 -5.92 -15.30 -0.21
CA MET A 259 -4.83 -15.23 -1.19
C MET A 259 -5.31 -15.49 -2.61
N ALA A 260 -6.25 -16.42 -2.84
CA ALA A 260 -6.82 -16.66 -4.16
C ALA A 260 -7.58 -15.42 -4.66
N TYR A 261 -8.38 -14.79 -3.80
CA TYR A 261 -9.01 -13.51 -4.11
C TYR A 261 -7.99 -12.45 -4.54
N GLN A 262 -6.98 -12.19 -3.73
CA GLN A 262 -5.96 -11.17 -4.03
C GLN A 262 -5.14 -11.49 -5.29
N ARG A 263 -4.77 -12.76 -5.52
CA ARG A 263 -4.00 -13.19 -6.69
C ARG A 263 -4.75 -13.02 -8.00
N LEU A 264 -6.06 -13.10 -7.96
CA LEU A 264 -6.91 -13.08 -9.14
C LEU A 264 -7.48 -11.69 -9.44
N LEU A 265 -7.36 -10.73 -8.52
CA LEU A 265 -7.80 -9.36 -8.76
C LEU A 265 -7.15 -8.77 -10.03
N ALA A 266 -7.98 -8.38 -10.98
CA ALA A 266 -7.52 -7.67 -12.17
C ALA A 266 -6.96 -6.29 -11.81
N VAL A 267 -6.26 -5.68 -12.77
CA VAL A 267 -5.87 -4.28 -12.68
C VAL A 267 -6.96 -3.44 -13.33
N PRO A 268 -7.46 -2.36 -12.69
CA PRO A 268 -8.46 -1.49 -13.28
C PRO A 268 -7.95 -0.87 -14.59
N ALA A 269 -8.71 -1.07 -15.67
CA ALA A 269 -8.45 -0.38 -16.92
C ALA A 269 -8.76 1.11 -16.78
N SER A 270 -7.88 1.94 -17.32
CA SER A 270 -8.14 3.37 -17.46
C SER A 270 -8.67 3.67 -18.86
N PRO A 271 -9.53 4.69 -19.04
CA PRO A 271 -9.92 5.15 -20.36
C PRO A 271 -8.68 5.49 -21.19
N PRO A 272 -8.62 5.04 -22.45
CA PRO A 272 -7.49 5.35 -23.30
C PRO A 272 -7.44 6.86 -23.59
N LEU A 273 -6.24 7.40 -23.60
CA LEU A 273 -6.01 8.76 -24.10
C LEU A 273 -6.01 8.77 -25.63
N GLU A 274 -6.37 9.91 -26.20
CA GLU A 274 -6.15 10.14 -27.64
C GLU A 274 -4.65 9.97 -27.98
N ARG A 275 -4.36 9.39 -29.13
CA ARG A 275 -2.97 9.07 -29.54
C ARG A 275 -1.97 10.22 -29.44
N PRO A 276 -2.32 11.49 -29.77
CA PRO A 276 -1.38 12.59 -29.59
C PRO A 276 -1.04 12.86 -28.13
N LEU A 277 -2.03 12.80 -27.22
CA LEU A 277 -1.83 13.00 -25.78
C LEU A 277 -1.03 11.84 -25.16
N GLU A 278 -1.33 10.60 -25.56
CA GLU A 278 -0.58 9.42 -25.12
C GLU A 278 0.91 9.53 -25.49
N LYS A 279 1.21 9.89 -26.75
CA LYS A 279 2.58 10.07 -27.23
C LYS A 279 3.30 11.22 -26.52
N ALA A 280 2.63 12.35 -26.33
CA ALA A 280 3.21 13.52 -25.69
C ALA A 280 3.53 13.25 -24.22
N GLY A 281 2.60 12.63 -23.49
CA GLY A 281 2.77 12.28 -22.07
C GLY A 281 3.86 11.25 -21.85
N LEU A 282 3.91 10.18 -22.68
CA LEU A 282 4.96 9.17 -22.61
C LEU A 282 6.33 9.78 -22.89
N ALA A 283 6.46 10.62 -23.92
CA ALA A 283 7.73 11.27 -24.25
C ALA A 283 8.20 12.19 -23.09
N LEU A 284 7.28 12.86 -22.40
CA LEU A 284 7.59 13.65 -21.21
C LEU A 284 8.03 12.79 -20.03
N PHE A 285 7.35 11.68 -19.79
CA PHE A 285 7.67 10.72 -18.75
C PHE A 285 9.09 10.16 -18.91
N GLU A 286 9.46 9.78 -20.14
CA GLU A 286 10.80 9.31 -20.48
C GLU A 286 11.84 10.43 -20.40
N ARG A 287 11.56 11.60 -20.99
CA ARG A 287 12.47 12.76 -20.99
C ARG A 287 12.77 13.27 -19.58
N HIS A 288 11.79 13.23 -18.68
CA HIS A 288 12.00 13.60 -17.30
C HIS A 288 12.77 12.52 -16.51
N GLY A 289 12.89 11.31 -17.04
CA GLY A 289 13.59 10.20 -16.41
C GLY A 289 12.74 9.41 -15.39
N CYS A 290 11.42 9.58 -15.40
CA CYS A 290 10.52 8.82 -14.55
C CYS A 290 10.60 7.31 -14.87
N ALA A 291 10.81 6.97 -16.15
CA ALA A 291 10.93 5.60 -16.65
C ALA A 291 12.17 4.85 -16.10
N SER A 292 13.13 5.52 -15.47
CA SER A 292 14.29 4.85 -14.86
C SER A 292 13.90 3.94 -13.69
N CYS A 293 12.88 4.35 -12.91
CA CYS A 293 12.31 3.59 -11.80
C CYS A 293 10.94 3.01 -12.19
N HIS A 294 10.07 3.80 -12.81
CA HIS A 294 8.73 3.39 -13.23
C HIS A 294 8.78 2.69 -14.61
N ARG A 295 9.35 1.50 -14.64
CA ARG A 295 9.50 0.69 -15.86
C ARG A 295 8.16 0.18 -16.35
N SER A 296 7.91 0.35 -17.66
CA SER A 296 6.65 -0.06 -18.30
C SER A 296 6.50 -1.56 -18.53
N ASN A 297 7.55 -2.35 -18.32
CA ASN A 297 7.51 -3.78 -18.57
C ASN A 297 8.34 -4.54 -17.51
N LEU A 298 7.69 -5.54 -16.89
CA LEU A 298 8.33 -6.52 -16.03
C LEU A 298 8.01 -7.92 -16.53
N PRO A 299 9.00 -8.83 -16.57
CA PRO A 299 8.74 -10.23 -16.88
C PRO A 299 7.95 -10.87 -15.72
N VAL A 300 7.10 -11.85 -16.03
CA VAL A 300 6.48 -12.73 -15.06
C VAL A 300 6.81 -14.17 -15.38
N SER A 301 6.75 -15.02 -14.35
CA SER A 301 6.99 -16.45 -14.48
C SER A 301 5.92 -17.26 -13.77
N GLY A 302 5.70 -18.51 -14.19
CA GLY A 302 4.71 -19.39 -13.57
C GLY A 302 3.25 -19.09 -13.91
N ILE A 303 2.98 -18.21 -14.88
CA ILE A 303 1.64 -17.92 -15.37
C ILE A 303 1.57 -18.27 -16.86
N GLU A 304 0.77 -19.28 -17.18
CA GLU A 304 0.58 -19.72 -18.56
C GLU A 304 -0.01 -18.60 -19.44
N GLY A 305 0.55 -18.41 -20.61
CA GLY A 305 0.09 -17.40 -21.58
C GLY A 305 0.43 -15.95 -21.23
N LEU A 306 1.13 -15.69 -20.11
CA LEU A 306 1.54 -14.34 -19.71
C LEU A 306 3.05 -14.28 -19.47
N SER A 307 3.78 -13.56 -20.34
CA SER A 307 5.23 -13.42 -20.24
C SER A 307 5.69 -12.10 -19.62
N GLY A 308 4.79 -11.11 -19.47
CA GLY A 308 5.12 -9.80 -18.93
C GLY A 308 3.89 -8.96 -18.60
N ILE A 309 4.09 -7.99 -17.73
CA ILE A 309 3.08 -7.03 -17.27
C ILE A 309 3.62 -5.60 -17.36
N ALA A 310 2.72 -4.63 -17.37
CA ALA A 310 3.05 -3.21 -17.48
C ALA A 310 2.66 -2.42 -16.21
N PRO A 311 3.29 -2.68 -15.06
CA PRO A 311 2.92 -2.05 -13.79
C PRO A 311 3.51 -0.65 -13.62
N TYR A 312 4.43 -0.21 -14.45
CA TYR A 312 5.20 1.03 -14.28
C TYR A 312 5.91 1.08 -12.93
N THR A 313 6.72 0.07 -12.65
CA THR A 313 7.61 -0.04 -11.50
C THR A 313 8.79 -0.93 -11.84
N ASP A 314 9.91 -0.76 -11.16
CA ASP A 314 11.03 -1.70 -11.16
C ASP A 314 11.03 -2.60 -9.91
N LEU A 315 10.08 -2.38 -8.98
CA LEU A 315 9.98 -3.00 -7.66
C LEU A 315 11.21 -2.80 -6.76
N ARG A 316 12.19 -1.99 -7.18
CA ARG A 316 13.40 -1.70 -6.41
C ARG A 316 13.17 -0.61 -5.39
N ARG A 317 14.09 -0.50 -4.44
CA ARG A 317 14.08 0.52 -3.40
C ARG A 317 15.01 1.66 -3.75
N HIS A 318 14.47 2.86 -3.77
CA HIS A 318 15.21 4.08 -4.03
C HIS A 318 15.14 5.04 -2.85
N ASP A 319 16.23 5.75 -2.60
CA ASP A 319 16.25 6.83 -1.61
C ASP A 319 15.52 8.05 -2.19
N LEU A 320 14.38 8.39 -1.59
CA LEU A 320 13.57 9.55 -1.97
C LEU A 320 13.80 10.78 -1.09
N GLY A 321 14.90 10.79 -0.36
CA GLY A 321 15.34 11.92 0.44
C GLY A 321 14.62 12.06 1.78
N PRO A 322 15.11 13.01 2.62
CA PRO A 322 14.67 13.14 4.00
C PRO A 322 13.23 13.63 4.15
N GLY A 323 12.65 14.22 3.10
CA GLY A 323 11.26 14.71 3.11
C GLY A 323 10.22 13.61 3.21
N LEU A 324 10.52 12.42 2.67
CA LEU A 324 9.65 11.24 2.70
C LEU A 324 10.10 10.19 3.73
N ALA A 325 11.16 10.43 4.47
CA ALA A 325 11.72 9.45 5.40
C ALA A 325 10.79 9.16 6.59
N ASP A 326 10.67 7.88 6.95
CA ASP A 326 10.25 7.50 8.30
C ASP A 326 11.29 7.97 9.31
N ARG A 327 10.88 8.30 10.51
CA ARG A 327 11.77 8.86 11.55
C ARG A 327 11.55 8.17 12.88
N SER A 328 12.65 8.07 13.66
CA SER A 328 12.49 7.73 15.07
C SER A 328 11.82 8.87 15.85
N VAL A 329 11.32 8.57 17.04
CA VAL A 329 10.74 9.56 17.97
C VAL A 329 11.72 10.70 18.23
N SER A 330 13.02 10.41 18.40
CA SER A 330 14.09 11.44 18.54
C SER A 330 14.37 12.20 17.24
N GLY A 331 13.97 11.67 16.07
CA GLY A 331 14.31 12.21 14.77
C GLY A 331 15.72 11.87 14.26
N GLU A 332 16.54 11.20 15.06
CA GLU A 332 17.93 10.86 14.71
C GLU A 332 18.02 9.77 13.63
N ILE A 333 17.14 8.76 13.69
CA ILE A 333 17.11 7.68 12.69
C ILE A 333 16.13 8.08 11.59
N GLN A 334 16.58 7.96 10.34
CA GLN A 334 15.79 8.26 9.15
C GLN A 334 15.87 7.11 8.15
N ARG A 335 14.72 6.74 7.56
CA ARG A 335 14.60 5.67 6.57
C ARG A 335 13.85 6.18 5.35
N SER A 336 14.59 6.51 4.30
CA SER A 336 14.12 7.18 3.09
C SER A 336 14.04 6.27 1.86
N ARG A 337 14.33 4.97 2.01
CA ARG A 337 14.30 4.02 0.89
C ARG A 337 12.93 3.39 0.72
N TRP A 338 12.32 3.64 -0.44
CA TRP A 338 10.98 3.21 -0.80
C TRP A 338 11.00 2.32 -2.05
N ARG A 339 10.18 1.28 -2.03
CA ARG A 339 9.91 0.50 -3.23
C ARG A 339 9.15 1.39 -4.23
N THR A 340 9.60 1.40 -5.49
CA THR A 340 8.86 2.08 -6.56
C THR A 340 7.42 1.56 -6.61
N ALA A 341 6.46 2.42 -6.35
CA ALA A 341 5.04 2.06 -6.38
C ALA A 341 4.59 1.82 -7.82
N PRO A 342 3.80 0.78 -8.11
CA PRO A 342 3.14 0.62 -9.40
C PRO A 342 2.26 1.82 -9.72
N LEU A 343 2.24 2.25 -10.98
CA LEU A 343 1.37 3.34 -11.44
C LEU A 343 0.09 2.82 -12.10
N TRP A 344 0.00 1.53 -12.43
CA TRP A 344 -1.25 0.95 -12.92
C TRP A 344 -2.39 1.15 -11.94
N GLY A 345 -3.59 1.45 -12.45
CA GLY A 345 -4.74 1.77 -11.61
C GLY A 345 -4.68 3.13 -10.91
N LEU A 346 -3.62 3.94 -11.13
CA LEU A 346 -3.55 5.31 -10.60
C LEU A 346 -4.75 6.14 -11.06
N GLY A 347 -5.08 6.06 -12.34
CA GLY A 347 -6.24 6.74 -12.90
C GLY A 347 -7.57 6.27 -12.30
N TYR A 348 -7.69 4.99 -11.96
CA TYR A 348 -8.86 4.49 -11.24
C TYR A 348 -9.00 5.16 -9.87
N ALA A 349 -7.90 5.29 -9.12
CA ALA A 349 -7.90 5.93 -7.81
C ALA A 349 -8.24 7.42 -7.90
N VAL A 350 -7.54 8.20 -8.75
CA VAL A 350 -7.69 9.66 -8.78
C VAL A 350 -9.02 10.14 -9.36
N ARG A 351 -9.72 9.31 -10.14
CA ARG A 351 -11.08 9.61 -10.63
C ARG A 351 -12.19 9.27 -9.63
N ARG A 352 -11.85 8.71 -8.49
CA ARG A 352 -12.81 8.34 -7.43
C ARG A 352 -12.46 9.03 -6.10
N PRO A 353 -12.65 10.35 -6.00
CA PRO A 353 -12.40 11.03 -4.73
C PRO A 353 -13.36 10.53 -3.62
N PRO A 354 -12.96 10.61 -2.36
CA PRO A 354 -11.66 11.14 -1.90
C PRO A 354 -10.53 10.13 -2.13
N TYR A 355 -9.31 10.65 -2.36
CA TYR A 355 -8.09 9.84 -2.48
C TYR A 355 -6.88 10.56 -1.90
N ALA A 356 -5.84 9.81 -1.57
CA ALA A 356 -4.56 10.34 -1.13
C ALA A 356 -3.42 9.49 -1.72
N LEU A 357 -2.29 10.08 -2.00
CA LEU A 357 -1.14 9.44 -2.63
C LEU A 357 0.08 9.43 -1.71
N LEU A 358 1.12 8.69 -2.11
CA LEU A 358 2.30 8.32 -1.32
C LEU A 358 1.98 7.33 -0.19
N HIS A 359 3.02 6.93 0.56
CA HIS A 359 2.94 5.87 1.57
C HIS A 359 2.07 6.24 2.79
N ASP A 360 1.96 7.51 3.08
CA ASP A 360 1.23 8.07 4.23
C ASP A 360 0.08 9.01 3.82
N GLY A 361 -0.24 9.05 2.53
CA GLY A 361 -1.37 9.82 2.03
C GLY A 361 -1.19 11.34 2.03
N ARG A 362 0.02 11.85 2.23
CA ARG A 362 0.26 13.30 2.30
C ARG A 362 -0.03 14.06 1.00
N ALA A 363 0.10 13.42 -0.15
CA ALA A 363 -0.11 14.09 -1.43
C ALA A 363 -1.58 14.04 -1.87
N ARG A 364 -2.16 15.21 -2.14
CA ARG A 364 -3.55 15.44 -2.54
C ARG A 364 -3.77 15.26 -4.05
N SER A 365 -2.67 15.21 -4.82
CA SER A 365 -2.71 15.12 -6.27
C SER A 365 -1.47 14.41 -6.83
N ILE A 366 -1.55 14.00 -8.09
CA ILE A 366 -0.38 13.47 -8.81
C ILE A 366 0.73 14.52 -8.88
N GLU A 367 0.39 15.79 -9.09
CA GLU A 367 1.36 16.91 -9.10
C GLU A 367 2.11 16.98 -7.77
N GLU A 368 1.40 16.97 -6.66
CA GLU A 368 2.02 17.01 -5.33
C GLU A 368 2.87 15.77 -5.06
N ALA A 369 2.43 14.58 -5.50
CA ALA A 369 3.22 13.36 -5.39
C ALA A 369 4.54 13.46 -6.17
N VAL A 370 4.52 14.00 -7.39
CA VAL A 370 5.74 14.24 -8.20
C VAL A 370 6.67 15.23 -7.51
N LEU A 371 6.14 16.31 -6.94
CA LEU A 371 6.93 17.34 -6.25
C LEU A 371 7.57 16.84 -4.94
N TRP A 372 7.05 15.77 -4.35
CA TRP A 372 7.66 15.12 -3.20
C TRP A 372 8.87 14.24 -3.54
N HIS A 373 9.07 13.87 -4.80
CA HIS A 373 10.23 13.08 -5.21
C HIS A 373 11.53 13.84 -5.00
N ASP A 374 12.46 13.24 -4.23
CA ASP A 374 13.78 13.80 -3.94
C ASP A 374 14.86 12.71 -3.95
N GLY A 375 16.03 12.96 -3.39
CA GLY A 375 17.13 11.99 -3.38
C GLY A 375 17.47 11.50 -4.79
N GLU A 376 17.41 10.19 -5.04
CA GLU A 376 17.67 9.59 -6.36
C GLU A 376 16.72 10.11 -7.45
N ALA A 377 15.50 10.49 -7.09
CA ALA A 377 14.51 11.03 -8.02
C ALA A 377 14.55 12.56 -8.17
N ALA A 378 15.41 13.27 -7.46
CA ALA A 378 15.49 14.73 -7.46
C ALA A 378 15.70 15.34 -8.87
N SER A 379 16.44 14.64 -9.74
CA SER A 379 16.67 15.10 -11.10
C SER A 379 15.38 15.05 -11.97
N ALA A 380 14.54 14.05 -11.77
CA ALA A 380 13.25 13.93 -12.45
C ALA A 380 12.29 15.02 -11.98
N ARG A 381 12.18 15.25 -10.67
CA ARG A 381 11.40 16.36 -10.11
C ARG A 381 11.84 17.70 -10.69
N ARG A 382 13.13 18.02 -10.69
CA ARG A 382 13.64 19.31 -11.22
C ARG A 382 13.32 19.48 -12.72
N ARG A 383 13.34 18.41 -13.54
CA ARG A 383 12.93 18.50 -14.93
C ARG A 383 11.43 18.78 -15.08
N PHE A 384 10.59 18.14 -14.25
CA PHE A 384 9.17 18.45 -14.17
C PHE A 384 8.93 19.91 -13.78
N GLU A 385 9.57 20.40 -12.73
CA GLU A 385 9.44 21.80 -12.27
C GLU A 385 9.82 22.83 -13.34
N ARG A 386 10.85 22.54 -14.14
CA ARG A 386 11.34 23.42 -15.22
C ARG A 386 10.54 23.34 -16.52
N SER A 387 9.65 22.37 -16.66
CA SER A 387 8.79 22.24 -17.82
C SER A 387 7.77 23.38 -17.89
N SER A 388 7.30 23.70 -19.10
CA SER A 388 6.19 24.64 -19.27
C SER A 388 4.91 24.09 -18.61
N ALA A 389 3.98 24.99 -18.28
CA ALA A 389 2.70 24.62 -17.69
C ALA A 389 1.95 23.59 -18.56
N LYS A 390 2.03 23.73 -19.89
CA LYS A 390 1.41 22.80 -20.84
C LYS A 390 2.07 21.41 -20.78
N GLU A 391 3.38 21.32 -20.68
CA GLU A 391 4.09 20.04 -20.58
C GLU A 391 3.81 19.36 -19.25
N ARG A 392 3.80 20.13 -18.12
CA ARG A 392 3.39 19.58 -16.82
C ARG A 392 1.99 18.98 -16.90
N GLN A 393 1.02 19.72 -17.46
CA GLN A 393 -0.35 19.24 -17.59
C GLN A 393 -0.42 17.98 -18.46
N SER A 394 0.26 17.95 -19.62
CA SER A 394 0.28 16.76 -20.49
C SER A 394 0.85 15.52 -19.80
N LEU A 395 1.86 15.68 -18.93
CA LEU A 395 2.38 14.56 -18.14
C LEU A 395 1.38 14.12 -17.05
N LEU A 396 0.73 15.06 -16.38
CA LEU A 396 -0.28 14.76 -15.34
C LEU A 396 -1.51 14.06 -15.94
N ASP A 397 -1.97 14.49 -17.11
CA ASP A 397 -3.06 13.85 -17.86
C ASP A 397 -2.68 12.40 -18.22
N TRP A 398 -1.45 12.21 -18.71
CA TRP A 398 -0.94 10.88 -19.04
C TRP A 398 -0.86 9.97 -17.81
N LEU A 399 -0.36 10.47 -16.67
CA LEU A 399 -0.30 9.72 -15.40
C LEU A 399 -1.71 9.38 -14.88
N SER A 400 -2.68 10.28 -15.04
CA SER A 400 -4.06 10.05 -14.62
C SER A 400 -4.80 9.01 -15.45
N ALA A 401 -4.17 8.53 -16.53
CA ALA A 401 -4.67 7.46 -17.39
C ALA A 401 -3.90 6.13 -17.22
N ARG A 402 -3.15 5.99 -16.13
CA ARG A 402 -2.41 4.72 -15.83
C ARG A 402 -3.11 3.84 -14.84
#